data_438ac77fa74b050c4a5b6ca2a1fa0689
#
_entry.id   438ac77fa74b050c4a5b6ca2a1fa0689
#
_cell.length_a   1.000
_cell.length_b   1.000
_cell.length_c   1.000
_cell.angle_alpha   90.00
_cell.angle_beta   90.00
_cell.angle_gamma   90.00
#
_symmetry.space_group_name_H-M   'P 1'
#
loop_
_entity.id
_entity.type
_entity.pdbx_description
1 polymer ?
#
loop_
_entity_poly.entity_id
_entity_poly.type
_entity_poly.pdbx_seq_one_letter_code
_entity_poly.pdbx_strand_id
1 'polypeptide(L)'
;MWDDYMKNRMAEVIRTKRLQKNMTQEQLAEQIETSPGFVGQIERSEANPSAPVLAKIIQVLGIDANTLFFEIDESSVVAREISIRAQRLEPEKQEFVLNMISLVERLSKDSKENDK
;
A
#
# COMPACT_ATOMS: atom_id res chain seq x y z
N MET A 1 6.80 13.17 -10.60
CA MET A 1 5.81 13.29 -9.55
C MET A 1 4.75 12.20 -9.66
N TRP A 2 3.58 12.46 -10.22
CA TRP A 2 2.62 11.38 -10.48
C TRP A 2 2.88 10.79 -11.86
N ASP A 3 3.60 9.69 -11.94
CA ASP A 3 3.74 8.97 -13.21
C ASP A 3 2.51 8.08 -13.44
N ASP A 4 2.40 7.52 -14.64
CA ASP A 4 1.23 6.73 -15.04
C ASP A 4 1.08 5.47 -14.18
N TYR A 5 2.18 4.89 -13.77
CA TYR A 5 2.15 3.71 -12.90
C TYR A 5 1.52 4.04 -11.55
N MET A 6 1.96 5.13 -10.91
CA MET A 6 1.44 5.55 -9.61
C MET A 6 -0.03 5.95 -9.69
N LYS A 7 -0.42 6.66 -10.75
CA LYS A 7 -1.82 7.05 -10.98
C LYS A 7 -2.72 5.83 -11.07
N ASN A 8 -2.32 4.86 -11.87
CA ASN A 8 -3.11 3.66 -12.10
C ASN A 8 -3.21 2.80 -10.84
N ARG A 9 -2.12 2.68 -10.10
CA ARG A 9 -2.12 1.93 -8.85
C ARG A 9 -3.01 2.60 -7.80
N MET A 10 -2.90 3.91 -7.65
CA MET A 10 -3.74 4.67 -6.72
C MET A 10 -5.21 4.51 -7.07
N ALA A 11 -5.55 4.66 -8.35
CA ALA A 11 -6.93 4.51 -8.83
C ALA A 11 -7.48 3.14 -8.49
N GLU A 12 -6.71 2.09 -8.73
CA GLU A 12 -7.10 0.71 -8.45
C GLU A 12 -7.29 0.47 -6.95
N VAL A 13 -6.36 0.93 -6.13
CA VAL A 13 -6.44 0.75 -4.67
C VAL A 13 -7.66 1.47 -4.10
N ILE A 14 -7.88 2.71 -4.52
CA ILE A 14 -9.02 3.51 -4.05
C ILE A 14 -10.34 2.84 -4.43
N ARG A 15 -10.48 2.46 -5.69
CA ARG A 15 -11.69 1.80 -6.17
C ARG A 15 -11.95 0.49 -5.44
N THR A 16 -10.93 -0.34 -5.32
CA THR A 16 -11.05 -1.64 -4.65
C THR A 16 -11.47 -1.48 -3.20
N LYS A 17 -10.83 -0.58 -2.47
CA LYS A 17 -11.16 -0.33 -1.06
C LYS A 17 -12.56 0.26 -0.90
N ARG A 18 -12.95 1.17 -1.80
CA ARG A 18 -14.30 1.74 -1.78
C ARG A 18 -15.35 0.64 -1.95
N LEU A 19 -15.16 -0.23 -2.93
CA LEU A 19 -16.09 -1.34 -3.19
C LEU A 19 -16.13 -2.34 -2.04
N GLN A 20 -14.99 -2.64 -1.42
CA GLN A 20 -14.92 -3.52 -0.26
C GLN A 20 -15.71 -2.97 0.92
N LYS A 21 -15.81 -1.66 1.03
CA LYS A 21 -16.58 -0.99 2.08
C LYS A 21 -18.05 -0.74 1.69
N ASN A 22 -18.45 -1.23 0.53
CA ASN A 22 -19.82 -1.05 0.00
C ASN A 22 -20.20 0.43 -0.12
N MET A 23 -19.23 1.28 -0.49
CA MET A 23 -19.45 2.71 -0.68
C MET A 23 -19.62 3.03 -2.16
N THR A 24 -20.54 3.96 -2.44
CA THR A 24 -20.64 4.55 -3.79
C THR A 24 -19.61 5.67 -3.94
N GLN A 25 -19.37 6.09 -5.19
CA GLN A 25 -18.52 7.25 -5.45
C GLN A 25 -19.09 8.51 -4.77
N GLU A 26 -20.42 8.64 -4.74
CA GLU A 26 -21.08 9.76 -4.09
C GLU A 26 -20.83 9.76 -2.57
N GLN A 27 -20.93 8.59 -1.95
CA GLN A 27 -20.68 8.46 -0.51
C GLN A 27 -19.25 8.80 -0.15
N LEU A 28 -18.29 8.33 -0.94
CA LEU A 28 -16.89 8.66 -0.71
C LEU A 28 -16.66 10.17 -0.90
N ALA A 29 -17.19 10.73 -1.96
CA ALA A 29 -17.06 12.17 -2.26
C ALA A 29 -17.59 13.02 -1.11
N GLU A 30 -18.72 12.64 -0.53
CA GLU A 30 -19.30 13.34 0.62
C GLU A 30 -18.35 13.31 1.82
N GLN A 31 -17.76 12.15 2.11
CA GLN A 31 -16.88 12.01 3.27
C GLN A 31 -15.54 12.74 3.10
N ILE A 32 -15.04 12.88 1.89
CA ILE A 32 -13.81 13.62 1.63
C ILE A 32 -14.04 15.05 1.17
N GLU A 33 -15.28 15.51 1.22
CA GLU A 33 -15.68 16.88 0.90
C GLU A 33 -15.33 17.31 -0.53
N THR A 34 -15.63 16.44 -1.50
CA THR A 34 -15.42 16.73 -2.93
C THR A 34 -16.64 16.28 -3.75
N SER A 35 -16.56 16.44 -5.06
CA SER A 35 -17.66 16.03 -5.94
C SER A 35 -17.54 14.56 -6.36
N PRO A 36 -18.68 13.90 -6.62
CA PRO A 36 -18.65 12.52 -7.14
C PRO A 36 -17.89 12.42 -8.47
N GLY A 37 -17.99 13.44 -9.31
CA GLY A 37 -17.26 13.50 -10.58
C GLY A 37 -15.75 13.47 -10.38
N PHE A 38 -15.25 14.11 -9.34
CA PHE A 38 -13.82 14.11 -9.03
C PHE A 38 -13.36 12.72 -8.56
N VAL A 39 -14.15 12.05 -7.72
CA VAL A 39 -13.85 10.67 -7.32
C VAL A 39 -13.78 9.76 -8.55
N GLY A 40 -14.74 9.89 -9.45
CA GLY A 40 -14.73 9.13 -10.70
C GLY A 40 -13.49 9.38 -11.54
N GLN A 41 -13.06 10.64 -11.64
CA GLN A 41 -11.85 11.00 -12.37
C GLN A 41 -10.59 10.38 -11.75
N ILE A 42 -10.50 10.38 -10.42
CA ILE A 42 -9.39 9.74 -9.72
C ILE A 42 -9.36 8.23 -10.03
N GLU A 43 -10.51 7.58 -9.96
CA GLU A 43 -10.61 6.13 -10.18
C GLU A 43 -10.36 5.73 -11.64
N ARG A 44 -10.53 6.65 -12.58
CA ARG A 44 -10.19 6.43 -14.00
C ARG A 44 -8.79 6.91 -14.36
N SER A 45 -8.00 7.31 -13.39
CA SER A 45 -6.65 7.84 -13.60
C SER A 45 -6.63 9.14 -14.41
N GLU A 46 -7.72 9.91 -14.38
CA GLU A 46 -7.85 11.17 -15.13
C GLU A 46 -7.49 12.38 -14.27
N ALA A 47 -7.44 12.24 -12.95
CA ALA A 47 -7.14 13.34 -12.04
C ALA A 47 -6.29 12.85 -10.87
N ASN A 48 -5.50 13.78 -10.32
CA ASN A 48 -4.69 13.52 -9.12
C ASN A 48 -5.29 14.28 -7.94
N PRO A 49 -5.52 13.61 -6.80
CA PRO A 49 -5.93 14.33 -5.61
C PRO A 49 -4.78 15.18 -5.07
N SER A 50 -5.12 16.31 -4.44
CA SER A 50 -4.15 17.07 -3.65
C SER A 50 -3.74 16.23 -2.43
N ALA A 51 -2.61 16.57 -1.80
CA ALA A 51 -2.17 15.87 -0.61
C ALA A 51 -3.21 15.85 0.51
N PRO A 52 -3.90 16.96 0.82
CA PRO A 52 -4.96 16.94 1.83
C PRO A 52 -6.13 16.02 1.46
N VAL A 53 -6.55 16.01 0.21
CA VAL A 53 -7.63 15.13 -0.26
C VAL A 53 -7.19 13.67 -0.19
N LEU A 54 -5.98 13.36 -0.61
CA LEU A 54 -5.44 12.02 -0.53
C LEU A 54 -5.38 11.52 0.91
N ALA A 55 -4.97 12.37 1.84
CA ALA A 55 -4.95 12.03 3.26
C ALA A 55 -6.34 11.63 3.76
N LYS A 56 -7.38 12.38 3.36
CA LYS A 56 -8.77 12.04 3.71
C LYS A 56 -9.20 10.71 3.13
N ILE A 57 -8.85 10.45 1.87
CA ILE A 57 -9.16 9.18 1.21
C ILE A 57 -8.52 8.01 1.98
N ILE A 58 -7.25 8.15 2.34
CA ILE A 58 -6.51 7.14 3.09
C ILE A 58 -7.19 6.85 4.43
N GLN A 59 -7.60 7.90 5.15
CA GLN A 59 -8.27 7.77 6.45
C GLN A 59 -9.65 7.13 6.32
N VAL A 60 -10.46 7.61 5.38
CA VAL A 60 -11.85 7.13 5.20
C VAL A 60 -11.87 5.67 4.76
N LEU A 61 -11.01 5.29 3.84
CA LEU A 61 -10.98 3.94 3.29
C LEU A 61 -10.10 2.97 4.08
N GLY A 62 -9.34 3.46 5.05
CA GLY A 62 -8.43 2.62 5.82
C GLY A 62 -7.32 2.04 4.97
N ILE A 63 -6.79 2.82 4.03
CA ILE A 63 -5.72 2.38 3.14
C ILE A 63 -4.39 2.44 3.88
N ASP A 64 -3.55 1.42 3.72
CA ASP A 64 -2.17 1.48 4.16
C ASP A 64 -1.37 2.31 3.15
N ALA A 65 -0.84 3.44 3.60
CA ALA A 65 -0.06 4.34 2.73
C ALA A 65 1.15 3.63 2.11
N ASN A 66 1.75 2.70 2.82
CA ASN A 66 2.88 1.92 2.28
C ASN A 66 2.44 1.07 1.09
N THR A 67 1.27 0.45 1.17
CA THR A 67 0.70 -0.33 0.07
C THR A 67 0.41 0.56 -1.13
N LEU A 68 0.01 1.80 -0.89
CA LEU A 68 -0.33 2.75 -1.94
C LEU A 68 0.90 3.25 -2.70
N PHE A 69 1.98 3.58 -2.00
CA PHE A 69 3.14 4.24 -2.58
C PHE A 69 4.31 3.33 -2.91
N PHE A 70 4.40 2.17 -2.28
CA PHE A 70 5.52 1.27 -2.48
C PHE A 70 5.05 -0.04 -3.09
N GLU A 71 5.86 -0.56 -3.99
CA GLU A 71 5.60 -1.84 -4.61
C GLU A 71 5.78 -2.95 -3.57
N ILE A 72 4.67 -3.47 -3.07
CA ILE A 72 4.68 -4.68 -2.26
C ILE A 72 4.33 -5.81 -3.21
N ASP A 73 5.21 -6.78 -3.34
CA ASP A 73 4.94 -7.95 -4.16
C ASP A 73 3.88 -8.81 -3.46
N GLU A 74 2.62 -8.54 -3.77
CA GLU A 74 1.49 -9.28 -3.20
C GLU A 74 1.43 -10.72 -3.70
N SER A 75 2.22 -11.07 -4.72
CA SER A 75 2.29 -12.44 -5.20
C SER A 75 3.03 -13.35 -4.23
N SER A 76 3.84 -12.80 -3.31
CA SER A 76 4.55 -13.60 -2.32
C SER A 76 3.67 -13.87 -1.10
N VAL A 77 3.03 -15.03 -1.10
CA VAL A 77 2.24 -15.51 0.04
C VAL A 77 3.12 -15.66 1.29
N VAL A 78 4.35 -16.09 1.10
CA VAL A 78 5.31 -16.28 2.20
C VAL A 78 5.66 -14.95 2.86
N ALA A 79 5.95 -13.91 2.06
CA ALA A 79 6.26 -12.59 2.60
C ALA A 79 5.09 -12.01 3.39
N ARG A 80 3.88 -12.19 2.89
CA ARG A 80 2.65 -11.75 3.59
C ARG A 80 2.52 -12.47 4.93
N GLU A 81 2.73 -13.77 4.95
CA GLU A 81 2.63 -14.58 6.16
C GLU A 81 3.67 -14.14 7.20
N ILE A 82 4.91 -13.87 6.75
CA ILE A 82 5.96 -13.35 7.63
C ILE A 82 5.52 -12.04 8.26
N SER A 83 4.99 -11.12 7.47
CA SER A 83 4.53 -9.82 7.95
C SER A 83 3.42 -9.95 9.00
N ILE A 84 2.43 -10.79 8.73
CA ILE A 84 1.30 -11.01 9.63
C ILE A 84 1.78 -11.57 10.97
N ARG A 85 2.61 -12.58 10.93
CA ARG A 85 3.13 -13.21 12.14
C ARG A 85 4.05 -12.29 12.93
N ALA A 86 4.89 -11.52 12.22
CA ALA A 86 5.77 -10.56 12.86
C ALA A 86 4.99 -9.49 13.63
N GLN A 87 3.86 -9.03 13.09
CA GLN A 87 3.03 -8.02 13.75
C GLN A 87 2.46 -8.50 15.08
N ARG A 88 2.29 -9.81 15.26
CA ARG A 88 1.74 -10.41 16.48
C ARG A 88 2.78 -10.62 17.58
N LEU A 89 4.06 -10.45 17.25
CA LEU A 89 5.14 -10.65 18.22
C LEU A 89 5.33 -9.41 19.09
N GLU A 90 5.86 -9.64 20.29
CA GLU A 90 6.30 -8.57 21.17
C GLU A 90 7.49 -7.81 20.55
N PRO A 91 7.68 -6.50 20.87
CA PRO A 91 8.73 -5.70 20.24
C PRO A 91 10.14 -6.32 20.27
N GLU A 92 10.51 -6.93 21.38
CA GLU A 92 11.83 -7.58 21.50
C GLU A 92 11.99 -8.73 20.51
N LYS A 93 10.92 -9.50 20.32
CA LYS A 93 10.93 -10.60 19.37
C LYS A 93 10.90 -10.11 17.92
N GLN A 94 10.23 -9.00 17.66
CA GLN A 94 10.26 -8.38 16.34
C GLN A 94 11.67 -7.94 15.97
N GLU A 95 12.40 -7.35 16.91
CA GLU A 95 13.78 -6.95 16.69
C GLU A 95 14.68 -8.14 16.40
N PHE A 96 14.48 -9.24 17.11
CA PHE A 96 15.19 -10.48 16.85
C PHE A 96 14.93 -10.99 15.43
N VAL A 97 13.67 -10.99 14.98
CA VAL A 97 13.30 -11.41 13.64
C VAL A 97 13.98 -10.52 12.59
N LEU A 98 13.99 -9.21 12.83
CA LEU A 98 14.65 -8.27 11.92
C LEU A 98 16.16 -8.58 11.80
N ASN A 99 16.82 -8.90 12.90
CA ASN A 99 18.22 -9.28 12.90
C ASN A 99 18.45 -10.58 12.13
N MET A 100 17.53 -11.52 12.23
CA MET A 100 17.59 -12.76 11.45
C MET A 100 17.46 -12.51 9.96
N ILE A 101 16.57 -11.61 9.56
CA ILE A 101 16.42 -11.21 8.16
C ILE A 101 17.71 -10.59 7.65
N SER A 102 18.33 -9.71 8.44
CA SER A 102 19.61 -9.09 8.09
C SER A 102 20.71 -10.13 7.91
N LEU A 103 20.72 -11.15 8.74
CA LEU A 103 21.69 -12.25 8.62
C LEU A 103 21.47 -13.03 7.31
N VAL A 104 20.22 -13.34 6.98
CA VAL A 104 19.90 -14.06 5.73
C VAL A 104 20.30 -13.23 4.52
N GLU A 105 20.06 -11.93 4.54
CA GLU A 105 20.49 -11.02 3.46
C GLU A 105 22.01 -11.06 3.24
N ARG A 106 22.77 -11.07 4.33
CA ARG A 106 24.25 -11.17 4.25
C ARG A 106 24.71 -12.49 3.67
N LEU A 107 24.09 -13.59 4.06
CA LEU A 107 24.39 -14.91 3.52
C LEU A 107 24.12 -14.97 2.02
N SER A 108 23.02 -14.40 1.58
CA SER A 108 22.67 -14.33 0.16
C SER A 108 23.69 -13.50 -0.64
N LYS A 109 24.16 -12.40 -0.08
CA LYS A 109 25.17 -11.54 -0.70
C LYS A 109 26.50 -12.25 -0.81
N ASP A 110 26.94 -12.92 0.25
CA ASP A 110 28.19 -13.68 0.25
C ASP A 110 28.15 -14.82 -0.77
N SER A 111 27.00 -15.49 -0.92
CA SER A 111 26.80 -16.54 -1.92
C SER A 111 26.97 -16.00 -3.34
N LYS A 112 26.46 -14.80 -3.62
CA LYS A 112 26.62 -14.15 -4.93
C LYS A 112 28.06 -13.76 -5.22
N GLU A 113 28.80 -13.32 -4.21
CA GLU A 113 30.22 -12.96 -4.35
C GLU A 113 31.07 -14.21 -4.61
N ASN A 114 30.70 -15.34 -4.03
CA ASN A 114 31.42 -16.60 -4.22
C ASN A 114 31.17 -17.25 -5.58
N ASP A 115 30.09 -16.89 -6.27
CA ASP A 115 29.75 -17.42 -7.59
C ASP A 115 30.49 -16.74 -8.73
N LYS A 116 31.36 -15.80 -8.41
CA LYS A 116 32.26 -15.15 -9.38
C LYS A 116 33.60 -15.91 -9.39
#